data_42239f443689e7d6ef6c066a09272bf9
#
_entry.id   42239f443689e7d6ef6c066a09272bf9
#
_cell.length_a   1.000
_cell.length_b   1.000
_cell.length_c   1.000
_cell.angle_alpha   90.00
_cell.angle_beta   90.00
_cell.angle_gamma   90.00
#
_symmetry.space_group_name_H-M   'P 1'
#
loop_
_entity.id
_entity.type
_entity.pdbx_description
1 polymer ?
#
loop_
_entity_poly.entity_id
_entity_poly.type
_entity_poly.pdbx_seq_one_letter_code
_entity_poly.pdbx_strand_id
1 'polypeptide(L)'
;MKFFCQFGGLLSAILLSSTLATAQPAPVKTAAKAVFTLTTFKADGSLLSSSHGVFIDANGTAISDWSSFDGASSAVVVDATGKKMNVTCIVGANEIYDVAKFIVDGKTASAPVATSGLAEGSTAYLLGYAVKKAEITEARIDKVEQFMDKYSYYIIKQEMPGNTQSCPLVNVAGQVIGFLQHSQYTTDNHATDALYVAEMTTSGLSANDPVLRRTGIPTAIPDDEQQAKLALMIAGQGADSLKASKVINLFMQKFPDLPDGYYLLAQNAMIGNDFDMASKQMETAIKKATAKDDAHFTYAKLIYQKEVYKSDIPYPAWSLDKAYEEAQKAYEAEPLPFYQHLQAQILYTKKEYQQAYDLFMALTKTNLRNPELFYEAAQSKKMLNAPQTEILTLLDSAMSVLPQPLTTEAAPYLIARARQLEEMGEYRKAIADYNRYDTLMVGRHNAEFFYQREQCEVKGKLFQQALNDINLATRMAPQEPLYHAEKSSLLLRLNMKQEALEAAETSLSLDPEYSEAYLLKGVAQIQLGNKKEGLLNLEKAQQLGNEQAPALIEKYK
;
A
#
# COMPACT_ATOMS: atom_id res chain seq x y z
N MET A 1 2.68 93.77 -66.68
CA MET A 1 1.22 93.75 -66.42
C MET A 1 0.97 92.65 -65.37
N LYS A 2 0.64 93.07 -64.21
CA LYS A 2 -0.11 92.57 -63.07
C LYS A 2 -0.87 91.26 -63.26
N PHE A 3 -0.71 90.31 -62.34
CA PHE A 3 -1.82 89.81 -61.52
C PHE A 3 -1.26 89.03 -60.29
N PHE A 4 -1.71 89.43 -59.10
CA PHE A 4 -1.62 88.81 -57.81
C PHE A 4 -2.53 87.59 -57.72
N CYS A 5 -2.07 86.50 -57.10
CA CYS A 5 -2.93 85.53 -56.43
C CYS A 5 -2.33 85.06 -55.13
N GLN A 6 -3.02 85.36 -54.02
CA GLN A 6 -2.73 84.88 -52.67
C GLN A 6 -3.08 83.34 -52.57
N PHE A 7 -2.22 82.59 -51.99
CA PHE A 7 -2.51 81.27 -51.45
C PHE A 7 -2.36 81.32 -49.94
N GLY A 8 -3.49 81.14 -49.26
CA GLY A 8 -3.56 80.98 -47.85
C GLY A 8 -3.07 79.63 -47.40
N GLY A 9 -2.12 79.62 -46.49
CA GLY A 9 -1.61 78.39 -45.94
C GLY A 9 -2.54 77.81 -44.88
N LEU A 10 -3.01 76.59 -45.07
CA LEU A 10 -3.65 75.76 -44.07
C LEU A 10 -2.52 74.98 -43.35
N LEU A 11 -2.18 75.35 -42.10
CA LEU A 11 -1.32 74.57 -41.27
C LEU A 11 -2.17 73.44 -40.66
N SER A 12 -2.06 72.20 -41.20
CA SER A 12 -2.60 71.00 -40.56
C SER A 12 -1.64 70.60 -39.43
N ALA A 13 -2.01 70.86 -38.21
CA ALA A 13 -1.35 70.30 -37.03
C ALA A 13 -1.62 68.80 -36.95
N ILE A 14 -0.66 67.99 -37.36
CA ILE A 14 -0.68 66.53 -37.11
C ILE A 14 -0.35 66.37 -35.61
N LEU A 15 -1.36 66.11 -34.79
CA LEU A 15 -1.21 65.61 -33.43
C LEU A 15 -0.64 64.16 -33.55
N LEU A 16 0.68 64.05 -33.42
CA LEU A 16 1.29 62.76 -33.10
C LEU A 16 0.87 62.41 -31.67
N SER A 17 -0.12 61.56 -31.53
CA SER A 17 -0.37 60.87 -30.29
C SER A 17 0.80 59.87 -30.05
N SER A 18 1.87 60.36 -29.39
CA SER A 18 2.86 59.48 -28.82
C SER A 18 2.19 58.65 -27.75
N THR A 19 1.83 57.41 -28.04
CA THR A 19 1.60 56.42 -27.02
C THR A 19 2.92 56.29 -26.24
N LEU A 20 2.97 56.94 -25.08
CA LEU A 20 4.01 56.65 -24.09
C LEU A 20 3.91 55.16 -23.76
N ALA A 21 4.75 54.35 -24.41
CA ALA A 21 4.97 52.99 -23.96
C ALA A 21 5.52 53.10 -22.53
N THR A 22 4.68 52.94 -21.55
CA THR A 22 5.09 52.88 -20.15
C THR A 22 6.13 51.78 -20.03
N ALA A 23 7.33 52.16 -19.59
CA ALA A 23 8.43 51.20 -19.46
C ALA A 23 8.04 50.16 -18.41
N GLN A 24 7.96 48.91 -18.83
CA GLN A 24 7.62 47.79 -17.95
C GLN A 24 8.48 47.80 -16.68
N PRO A 25 7.92 47.58 -15.47
CA PRO A 25 8.65 47.63 -14.22
C PRO A 25 9.84 46.66 -14.20
N ALA A 26 10.98 47.09 -13.66
CA ALA A 26 12.17 46.24 -13.61
C ALA A 26 11.97 44.92 -12.85
N PRO A 27 11.20 44.83 -11.75
CA PRO A 27 10.89 43.58 -11.08
C PRO A 27 10.12 42.60 -11.99
N VAL A 28 9.17 43.07 -12.81
CA VAL A 28 8.41 42.28 -13.76
C VAL A 28 9.34 41.67 -14.84
N LYS A 29 10.29 42.44 -15.35
CA LYS A 29 11.32 41.92 -16.28
C LYS A 29 12.23 40.86 -15.64
N THR A 30 12.50 40.98 -14.35
CA THR A 30 13.25 39.96 -13.61
C THR A 30 12.42 38.67 -13.44
N ALA A 31 11.15 38.79 -13.06
CA ALA A 31 10.23 37.65 -12.92
C ALA A 31 10.03 36.89 -14.23
N ALA A 32 10.04 37.58 -15.36
CA ALA A 32 9.91 36.94 -16.69
C ALA A 32 11.03 35.94 -17.02
N LYS A 33 12.17 35.98 -16.32
CA LYS A 33 13.26 34.99 -16.46
C LYS A 33 12.91 33.64 -15.81
N ALA A 34 11.91 33.64 -14.92
CA ALA A 34 11.47 32.41 -14.22
C ALA A 34 10.45 31.59 -15.01
N VAL A 35 9.97 32.08 -16.15
CA VAL A 35 9.01 31.35 -17.00
C VAL A 35 9.74 30.26 -17.80
N PHE A 36 9.09 29.10 -17.95
CA PHE A 36 9.61 27.96 -18.72
C PHE A 36 8.54 27.37 -19.62
N THR A 37 8.98 26.54 -20.59
CA THR A 37 8.13 25.61 -21.30
C THR A 37 8.20 24.25 -20.61
N LEU A 38 7.04 23.65 -20.30
CA LEU A 38 6.88 22.28 -19.84
C LEU A 38 6.59 21.38 -21.06
N THR A 39 7.24 20.22 -21.11
CA THR A 39 6.96 19.17 -22.10
C THR A 39 6.83 17.85 -21.35
N THR A 40 5.74 17.13 -21.57
CA THR A 40 5.45 15.85 -20.91
C THR A 40 5.41 14.71 -21.92
N PHE A 41 5.75 13.50 -21.49
CA PHE A 41 5.89 12.31 -22.33
C PHE A 41 5.13 11.13 -21.75
N LYS A 42 4.57 10.30 -22.64
CA LYS A 42 3.97 9.01 -22.30
C LYS A 42 5.04 7.97 -21.96
N ALA A 43 4.62 6.77 -21.55
CA ALA A 43 5.51 5.66 -21.19
C ALA A 43 6.36 5.17 -22.38
N ASP A 44 5.86 5.29 -23.62
CA ASP A 44 6.58 4.96 -24.85
C ASP A 44 7.54 6.06 -25.32
N GLY A 45 7.66 7.16 -24.55
CA GLY A 45 8.50 8.31 -24.90
C GLY A 45 7.88 9.28 -25.91
N SER A 46 6.67 9.04 -26.39
CA SER A 46 5.97 9.97 -27.29
C SER A 46 5.51 11.22 -26.52
N LEU A 47 5.40 12.34 -27.25
CA LEU A 47 4.90 13.60 -26.71
C LEU A 47 3.47 13.43 -26.19
N LEU A 48 3.21 13.86 -24.96
CA LEU A 48 1.88 13.94 -24.38
C LEU A 48 1.31 15.36 -24.49
N SER A 49 2.01 16.35 -23.92
CA SER A 49 1.57 17.75 -23.87
C SER A 49 2.74 18.71 -23.85
N SER A 50 2.47 19.98 -24.18
CA SER A 50 3.40 21.09 -23.98
C SER A 50 2.61 22.30 -23.46
N SER A 51 3.09 22.90 -22.39
CA SER A 51 2.50 24.08 -21.74
C SER A 51 3.58 24.99 -21.16
N HIS A 52 3.20 25.94 -20.34
CA HIS A 52 4.12 26.87 -19.68
C HIS A 52 3.99 26.78 -18.15
N GLY A 53 4.91 27.41 -17.45
CA GLY A 53 4.88 27.50 -16.00
C GLY A 53 5.91 28.49 -15.48
N VAL A 54 6.05 28.55 -14.17
CA VAL A 54 6.98 29.47 -13.50
C VAL A 54 7.68 28.79 -12.34
N PHE A 55 8.97 29.04 -12.20
CA PHE A 55 9.73 28.70 -11.00
C PHE A 55 9.43 29.70 -9.90
N ILE A 56 9.05 29.20 -8.72
CA ILE A 56 8.66 30.04 -7.58
C ILE A 56 9.78 30.18 -6.53
N ASP A 57 10.81 29.33 -6.62
CA ASP A 57 12.03 29.47 -5.81
C ASP A 57 13.29 29.13 -6.63
N ALA A 58 14.45 29.36 -6.04
CA ALA A 58 15.73 29.08 -6.69
C ALA A 58 16.19 27.62 -6.62
N ASN A 59 15.43 26.75 -5.94
CA ASN A 59 15.75 25.32 -5.76
C ASN A 59 15.00 24.40 -6.71
N GLY A 60 14.27 24.96 -7.67
CA GLY A 60 13.57 24.20 -8.70
C GLY A 60 12.10 23.92 -8.40
N THR A 61 11.51 24.54 -7.37
CA THR A 61 10.05 24.43 -7.18
C THR A 61 9.34 25.22 -8.27
N ALA A 62 8.42 24.57 -8.93
CA ALA A 62 7.73 25.06 -10.12
C ALA A 62 6.22 24.82 -10.05
N ILE A 63 5.47 25.61 -10.80
CA ILE A 63 4.02 25.52 -10.93
C ILE A 63 3.64 25.56 -12.42
N SER A 64 2.69 24.70 -12.83
CA SER A 64 2.09 24.65 -14.16
C SER A 64 0.69 24.02 -14.09
N ASP A 65 0.06 23.75 -15.23
CA ASP A 65 -1.21 23.04 -15.32
C ASP A 65 -1.08 21.56 -14.97
N TRP A 66 -2.11 21.00 -14.34
CA TRP A 66 -2.18 19.58 -14.03
C TRP A 66 -2.47 18.72 -15.28
N SER A 67 -3.30 19.22 -16.18
CA SER A 67 -3.70 18.48 -17.40
C SER A 67 -2.51 18.01 -18.24
N SER A 68 -1.40 18.73 -18.21
CA SER A 68 -0.15 18.30 -18.86
C SER A 68 0.52 17.11 -18.19
N PHE A 69 0.24 16.85 -16.92
CA PHE A 69 0.81 15.73 -16.15
C PHE A 69 -0.08 14.48 -16.11
N ASP A 70 -1.36 14.64 -16.44
CA ASP A 70 -2.31 13.53 -16.45
C ASP A 70 -1.92 12.49 -17.52
N GLY A 71 -1.57 11.28 -17.12
CA GLY A 71 -1.04 10.23 -18.01
C GLY A 71 0.44 10.37 -18.38
N ALA A 72 1.16 11.38 -17.89
CA ALA A 72 2.59 11.54 -18.14
C ALA A 72 3.44 10.51 -17.38
N SER A 73 4.44 9.91 -18.03
CA SER A 73 5.45 9.06 -17.40
C SER A 73 6.73 9.83 -17.07
N SER A 74 7.01 10.92 -17.75
CA SER A 74 8.12 11.82 -17.50
C SER A 74 7.82 13.23 -18.01
N ALA A 75 8.53 14.21 -17.50
CA ALA A 75 8.41 15.60 -17.92
C ALA A 75 9.75 16.33 -17.88
N VAL A 76 9.87 17.33 -18.73
CA VAL A 76 11.05 18.18 -18.87
C VAL A 76 10.61 19.62 -18.96
N VAL A 77 11.38 20.52 -18.35
CA VAL A 77 11.20 21.95 -18.53
C VAL A 77 12.39 22.53 -19.28
N VAL A 78 12.14 23.59 -20.07
CA VAL A 78 13.17 24.39 -20.73
C VAL A 78 13.00 25.83 -20.25
N ASP A 79 14.00 26.36 -19.58
CA ASP A 79 13.97 27.72 -19.05
C ASP A 79 14.18 28.80 -20.13
N ALA A 80 14.05 30.07 -19.74
CA ALA A 80 14.21 31.21 -20.63
C ALA A 80 15.63 31.33 -21.25
N THR A 81 16.63 30.62 -20.71
CA THR A 81 17.99 30.54 -21.27
C THR A 81 18.16 29.41 -22.27
N GLY A 82 17.20 28.49 -22.37
CA GLY A 82 17.27 27.26 -23.15
C GLY A 82 17.85 26.07 -22.39
N LYS A 83 18.07 26.18 -21.07
CA LYS A 83 18.55 25.09 -20.20
C LYS A 83 17.42 24.08 -19.97
N LYS A 84 17.70 22.82 -20.26
CA LYS A 84 16.81 21.68 -20.03
C LYS A 84 17.00 21.13 -18.61
N MET A 85 15.90 20.87 -17.91
CA MET A 85 15.87 20.25 -16.58
C MET A 85 14.75 19.21 -16.53
N ASN A 86 14.96 18.10 -15.79
CA ASN A 86 13.94 17.07 -15.63
C ASN A 86 13.03 17.36 -14.45
N VAL A 87 11.76 17.03 -14.57
CA VAL A 87 10.85 17.00 -13.42
C VAL A 87 11.14 15.74 -12.60
N THR A 88 11.48 15.93 -11.33
CA THR A 88 11.88 14.83 -10.44
C THR A 88 10.68 14.25 -9.68
N CYS A 89 9.77 15.11 -9.22
CA CYS A 89 8.59 14.71 -8.44
C CYS A 89 7.50 15.78 -8.45
N ILE A 90 6.27 15.36 -8.14
CA ILE A 90 5.11 16.25 -7.96
C ILE A 90 4.83 16.41 -6.47
N VAL A 91 4.72 17.66 -6.02
CA VAL A 91 4.41 18.03 -4.63
C VAL A 91 2.91 17.95 -4.36
N GLY A 92 2.10 18.40 -5.30
CA GLY A 92 0.65 18.36 -5.22
C GLY A 92 0.00 18.76 -6.55
N ALA A 93 -1.26 18.42 -6.71
CA ALA A 93 -2.06 18.77 -7.88
C ALA A 93 -3.54 18.99 -7.51
N ASN A 94 -4.25 19.77 -8.33
CA ASN A 94 -5.68 19.93 -8.25
C ASN A 94 -6.26 19.95 -9.65
N GLU A 95 -7.14 18.98 -9.96
CA GLU A 95 -7.73 18.84 -11.30
C GLU A 95 -8.83 19.86 -11.59
N ILE A 96 -9.52 20.38 -10.56
CA ILE A 96 -10.58 21.38 -10.73
C ILE A 96 -9.99 22.72 -11.15
N TYR A 97 -8.86 23.09 -10.54
CA TYR A 97 -8.12 24.35 -10.85
C TYR A 97 -7.06 24.14 -11.92
N ASP A 98 -6.89 22.92 -12.39
CA ASP A 98 -5.88 22.55 -13.38
C ASP A 98 -4.49 23.08 -13.02
N VAL A 99 -4.02 22.84 -11.79
CA VAL A 99 -2.71 23.26 -11.31
C VAL A 99 -1.93 22.13 -10.70
N ALA A 100 -0.60 22.14 -10.90
CA ALA A 100 0.36 21.22 -10.32
C ALA A 100 1.57 21.98 -9.79
N LYS A 101 2.03 21.62 -8.58
CA LYS A 101 3.29 22.05 -7.98
C LYS A 101 4.26 20.88 -8.03
N PHE A 102 5.46 21.11 -8.54
CA PHE A 102 6.46 20.07 -8.77
C PHE A 102 7.90 20.58 -8.59
N ILE A 103 8.88 19.69 -8.62
CA ILE A 103 10.30 20.00 -8.45
C ILE A 103 11.09 19.54 -9.67
N VAL A 104 12.06 20.34 -10.10
CA VAL A 104 13.02 20.01 -11.18
C VAL A 104 14.45 19.83 -10.64
N ASP A 105 15.29 19.13 -11.41
CA ASP A 105 16.68 18.84 -11.11
C ASP A 105 17.60 20.04 -11.41
N GLY A 106 17.61 21.09 -10.58
CA GLY A 106 18.55 22.18 -10.83
C GLY A 106 18.24 23.48 -10.10
N LYS A 107 19.19 24.42 -10.23
CA LYS A 107 18.99 25.80 -9.78
C LYS A 107 18.31 26.59 -10.87
N THR A 108 17.36 27.42 -10.51
CA THR A 108 16.46 28.16 -11.39
C THR A 108 16.48 29.66 -11.11
N ALA A 109 16.13 30.50 -12.08
CA ALA A 109 15.59 31.79 -11.81
C ALA A 109 14.26 31.64 -11.06
N SER A 110 13.81 32.62 -10.32
CA SER A 110 12.57 32.54 -9.57
C SER A 110 11.76 33.83 -9.57
N ALA A 111 10.45 33.71 -9.54
CA ALA A 111 9.50 34.74 -9.25
C ALA A 111 8.71 34.32 -7.99
N PRO A 112 8.91 35.02 -6.85
CA PRO A 112 8.27 34.62 -5.60
C PRO A 112 6.76 34.79 -5.69
N VAL A 113 6.02 33.97 -4.98
CA VAL A 113 4.57 34.09 -4.89
C VAL A 113 4.20 35.28 -4.01
N ALA A 114 3.19 36.05 -4.39
CA ALA A 114 2.66 37.15 -3.60
C ALA A 114 2.02 36.63 -2.29
N THR A 115 2.11 37.42 -1.23
CA THR A 115 1.52 37.09 0.08
C THR A 115 0.04 37.48 0.19
N SER A 116 -0.47 38.22 -0.79
CA SER A 116 -1.86 38.67 -0.88
C SER A 116 -2.29 38.81 -2.34
N GLY A 117 -3.57 38.56 -2.60
CA GLY A 117 -4.17 38.76 -3.92
C GLY A 117 -4.26 40.26 -4.30
N LEU A 118 -4.60 40.52 -5.57
CA LEU A 118 -4.91 41.82 -6.11
C LEU A 118 -6.41 42.13 -6.02
N ALA A 119 -6.72 43.42 -5.83
CA ALA A 119 -8.11 43.92 -5.89
C ALA A 119 -8.57 44.12 -7.34
N GLU A 120 -9.88 44.22 -7.54
CA GLU A 120 -10.47 44.64 -8.82
C GLU A 120 -9.92 45.96 -9.27
N GLY A 121 -9.71 46.13 -10.56
CA GLY A 121 -9.13 47.32 -11.18
C GLY A 121 -7.61 47.41 -11.11
N SER A 122 -6.94 46.50 -10.39
CA SER A 122 -5.48 46.48 -10.30
C SER A 122 -4.82 46.10 -11.64
N THR A 123 -3.62 46.66 -11.85
CA THR A 123 -2.75 46.26 -12.96
C THR A 123 -1.96 44.99 -12.58
N ALA A 124 -1.96 44.03 -13.48
CA ALA A 124 -1.13 42.82 -13.46
C ALA A 124 -0.33 42.69 -14.76
N TYR A 125 0.64 41.83 -14.80
CA TYR A 125 1.43 41.55 -16.00
C TYR A 125 1.40 40.03 -16.25
N LEU A 126 0.97 39.64 -17.44
CA LEU A 126 1.10 38.26 -17.94
C LEU A 126 2.50 38.06 -18.50
N LEU A 127 3.19 37.02 -18.02
CA LEU A 127 4.55 36.71 -18.47
C LEU A 127 4.47 35.51 -19.43
N GLY A 128 4.54 35.78 -20.73
CA GLY A 128 4.65 34.74 -21.76
C GLY A 128 6.06 34.19 -21.86
N TYR A 129 6.16 32.99 -22.43
CA TYR A 129 7.44 32.36 -22.72
C TYR A 129 7.90 32.65 -24.15
N ALA A 130 9.10 33.20 -24.28
CA ALA A 130 9.81 33.21 -25.55
C ALA A 130 11.31 33.04 -25.32
N VAL A 131 11.94 32.16 -26.07
CA VAL A 131 13.39 31.94 -25.99
C VAL A 131 14.11 33.26 -26.29
N LYS A 132 14.95 33.72 -25.34
CA LYS A 132 15.77 34.94 -25.42
C LYS A 132 15.04 36.28 -25.34
N LYS A 133 13.71 36.33 -25.36
CA LYS A 133 12.96 37.60 -25.23
C LYS A 133 11.68 37.35 -24.43
N ALA A 134 11.59 37.99 -23.24
CA ALA A 134 10.38 37.91 -22.43
C ALA A 134 9.22 38.61 -23.15
N GLU A 135 8.08 37.95 -23.24
CA GLU A 135 6.81 38.52 -23.67
C GLU A 135 6.05 38.96 -22.41
N ILE A 136 5.82 40.26 -22.27
CA ILE A 136 5.16 40.84 -21.10
C ILE A 136 3.95 41.62 -21.60
N THR A 137 2.76 41.15 -21.23
CA THR A 137 1.50 41.77 -21.56
C THR A 137 0.90 42.41 -20.30
N GLU A 138 0.62 43.71 -20.34
CA GLU A 138 -0.11 44.38 -19.26
C GLU A 138 -1.57 43.94 -19.29
N ALA A 139 -2.11 43.58 -18.14
CA ALA A 139 -3.48 43.12 -17.95
C ALA A 139 -4.13 43.89 -16.80
N ARG A 140 -5.46 44.03 -16.86
CA ARG A 140 -6.25 44.58 -15.77
C ARG A 140 -7.13 43.53 -15.18
N ILE A 141 -7.20 43.43 -13.86
CA ILE A 141 -8.12 42.54 -13.14
C ILE A 141 -9.53 43.15 -13.21
N ASP A 142 -10.43 42.55 -13.95
CA ASP A 142 -11.80 43.06 -14.12
C ASP A 142 -12.70 42.69 -12.94
N LYS A 143 -12.52 41.45 -12.39
CA LYS A 143 -13.30 40.97 -11.26
C LYS A 143 -12.45 40.00 -10.43
N VAL A 144 -12.69 39.96 -9.12
CA VAL A 144 -12.11 38.98 -8.20
C VAL A 144 -13.24 38.19 -7.55
N GLU A 145 -13.24 36.88 -7.73
CA GLU A 145 -14.10 35.95 -7.00
C GLU A 145 -13.30 35.26 -5.90
N GLN A 146 -13.99 34.79 -4.87
CA GLN A 146 -13.35 34.06 -3.76
C GLN A 146 -13.48 32.55 -3.96
N PHE A 147 -12.39 31.86 -3.73
CA PHE A 147 -12.35 30.42 -3.68
C PHE A 147 -11.95 29.93 -2.30
N MET A 148 -12.74 29.00 -1.74
CA MET A 148 -12.55 28.48 -0.36
C MET A 148 -12.46 29.60 0.69
N ASP A 149 -13.17 30.71 0.49
CA ASP A 149 -13.19 31.90 1.38
C ASP A 149 -11.81 32.52 1.68
N LYS A 150 -10.75 32.06 1.01
CA LYS A 150 -9.37 32.47 1.27
C LYS A 150 -8.61 32.90 0.01
N TYR A 151 -8.79 32.19 -1.10
CA TYR A 151 -8.02 32.38 -2.31
C TYR A 151 -8.79 33.18 -3.34
N SER A 152 -8.08 33.94 -4.17
CA SER A 152 -8.67 34.75 -5.23
C SER A 152 -8.79 33.96 -6.53
N TYR A 153 -9.87 34.22 -7.26
CA TYR A 153 -10.05 33.75 -8.64
C TYR A 153 -10.25 34.98 -9.51
N TYR A 154 -9.29 35.26 -10.39
CA TYR A 154 -9.24 36.50 -11.17
C TYR A 154 -9.94 36.31 -12.52
N ILE A 155 -10.73 37.31 -12.92
CA ILE A 155 -11.37 37.38 -14.24
C ILE A 155 -10.78 38.55 -14.99
N ILE A 156 -10.34 38.30 -16.23
CA ILE A 156 -9.66 39.23 -17.11
C ILE A 156 -10.40 39.22 -18.46
N LYS A 157 -11.10 40.30 -18.82
CA LYS A 157 -11.87 40.41 -20.03
C LYS A 157 -11.05 40.79 -21.26
N GLN A 158 -9.81 41.24 -21.03
CA GLN A 158 -8.89 41.60 -22.11
C GLN A 158 -8.50 40.35 -22.90
N GLU A 159 -8.45 40.43 -24.21
CA GLU A 159 -7.92 39.39 -25.08
C GLU A 159 -6.43 39.17 -24.80
N MET A 160 -6.04 37.91 -24.57
CA MET A 160 -4.69 37.53 -24.30
C MET A 160 -4.04 36.84 -25.52
N PRO A 161 -2.71 36.91 -25.69
CA PRO A 161 -2.02 36.19 -26.76
C PRO A 161 -2.34 34.69 -26.75
N GLY A 162 -2.52 34.08 -27.92
CA GLY A 162 -3.04 32.73 -28.07
C GLY A 162 -2.20 31.57 -27.51
N ASN A 163 -0.98 31.83 -27.01
CA ASN A 163 -0.10 30.81 -26.43
C ASN A 163 0.31 31.20 -25.00
N THR A 164 -0.68 31.39 -24.13
CA THR A 164 -0.46 31.91 -22.77
C THR A 164 -1.08 31.03 -21.69
N GLN A 165 -1.57 29.84 -22.04
CA GLN A 165 -2.08 28.90 -21.04
C GLN A 165 -1.00 28.56 -20.02
N SER A 166 -1.36 28.57 -18.75
CA SER A 166 -0.48 28.32 -17.60
C SER A 166 0.66 29.33 -17.42
N CYS A 167 0.65 30.43 -18.21
CA CYS A 167 1.57 31.52 -17.99
C CYS A 167 1.22 32.26 -16.69
N PRO A 168 2.24 32.70 -15.91
CA PRO A 168 1.99 33.38 -14.65
C PRO A 168 1.54 34.82 -14.86
N LEU A 169 0.59 35.26 -14.02
CA LEU A 169 0.29 36.65 -13.75
C LEU A 169 1.15 37.13 -12.58
N VAL A 170 1.77 38.32 -12.72
CA VAL A 170 2.55 38.93 -11.64
C VAL A 170 2.04 40.35 -11.33
N ASN A 171 2.24 40.78 -10.11
CA ASN A 171 2.00 42.17 -9.71
C ASN A 171 3.17 43.10 -10.15
N VAL A 172 3.07 44.39 -9.90
CA VAL A 172 4.10 45.39 -10.24
C VAL A 172 5.45 45.14 -9.55
N ALA A 173 5.46 44.38 -8.45
CA ALA A 173 6.66 43.94 -7.75
C ALA A 173 7.28 42.65 -8.34
N GLY A 174 6.70 42.10 -9.40
CA GLY A 174 7.16 40.84 -10.03
C GLY A 174 6.84 39.59 -9.24
N GLN A 175 5.91 39.65 -8.29
CA GLN A 175 5.47 38.48 -7.51
C GLN A 175 4.30 37.80 -8.22
N VAL A 176 4.33 36.47 -8.27
CA VAL A 176 3.28 35.66 -8.92
C VAL A 176 2.01 35.74 -8.10
N ILE A 177 0.91 36.15 -8.72
CA ILE A 177 -0.42 36.27 -8.12
C ILE A 177 -1.36 35.17 -8.60
N GLY A 178 -1.13 34.61 -9.80
CA GLY A 178 -1.98 33.59 -10.38
C GLY A 178 -1.42 32.98 -11.65
N PHE A 179 -2.13 32.00 -12.18
CA PHE A 179 -1.85 31.28 -13.43
C PHE A 179 -3.02 31.40 -14.36
N LEU A 180 -2.75 31.83 -15.60
CA LEU A 180 -3.79 31.99 -16.61
C LEU A 180 -4.33 30.64 -17.03
N GLN A 181 -5.66 30.53 -17.01
CA GLN A 181 -6.41 29.38 -17.52
C GLN A 181 -7.34 29.84 -18.65
N HIS A 182 -7.43 29.04 -19.70
CA HIS A 182 -8.40 29.30 -20.77
C HIS A 182 -9.68 28.53 -20.47
N SER A 183 -10.81 29.22 -20.47
CA SER A 183 -12.11 28.59 -20.38
C SER A 183 -12.59 28.11 -21.76
N GLN A 184 -13.14 26.90 -21.83
CA GLN A 184 -13.84 26.41 -23.02
C GLN A 184 -15.26 26.97 -23.12
N TYR A 185 -15.75 27.63 -22.07
CA TYR A 185 -17.16 28.04 -21.95
C TYR A 185 -17.36 29.55 -22.02
N THR A 186 -16.32 30.35 -21.84
CA THR A 186 -16.38 31.82 -21.85
C THR A 186 -15.23 32.39 -22.67
N THR A 187 -15.42 33.63 -23.19
CA THR A 187 -14.36 34.40 -23.85
C THR A 187 -13.44 35.11 -22.85
N ASP A 188 -13.82 35.13 -21.58
CA ASP A 188 -13.04 35.76 -20.52
C ASP A 188 -11.86 34.83 -20.14
N ASN A 189 -10.73 35.42 -19.84
CA ASN A 189 -9.58 34.70 -19.28
C ASN A 189 -9.73 34.64 -17.76
N HIS A 190 -9.29 33.54 -17.18
CA HIS A 190 -9.35 33.29 -15.75
C HIS A 190 -7.95 33.04 -15.21
N ALA A 191 -7.69 33.38 -13.94
CA ALA A 191 -6.44 33.00 -13.31
C ALA A 191 -6.67 32.50 -11.88
N THR A 192 -6.11 31.30 -11.59
CA THR A 192 -6.13 30.70 -10.26
C THR A 192 -5.08 31.32 -9.36
N ASP A 193 -5.40 31.53 -8.10
CA ASP A 193 -4.48 32.10 -7.11
C ASP A 193 -3.21 31.26 -6.92
N ALA A 194 -2.06 31.90 -7.09
CA ALA A 194 -0.77 31.27 -6.90
C ALA A 194 -0.52 30.90 -5.43
N LEU A 195 -1.11 31.63 -4.46
CA LEU A 195 -0.97 31.34 -3.04
C LEU A 195 -1.54 29.94 -2.70
N TYR A 196 -2.72 29.59 -3.26
CA TYR A 196 -3.29 28.26 -3.12
C TYR A 196 -2.28 27.16 -3.52
N VAL A 197 -1.63 27.32 -4.67
CA VAL A 197 -0.69 26.32 -5.18
C VAL A 197 0.61 26.32 -4.37
N ALA A 198 1.09 27.50 -3.94
CA ALA A 198 2.30 27.60 -3.12
C ALA A 198 2.15 26.89 -1.76
N GLU A 199 0.95 26.90 -1.19
CA GLU A 199 0.65 26.21 0.08
C GLU A 199 0.45 24.69 -0.07
N MET A 200 0.42 24.12 -1.28
CA MET A 200 0.37 22.67 -1.48
C MET A 200 1.59 21.99 -0.85
N THR A 201 1.34 20.93 -0.09
CA THR A 201 2.37 20.12 0.59
C THR A 201 2.15 18.65 0.35
N THR A 202 3.19 17.84 0.56
CA THR A 202 3.08 16.38 0.55
C THR A 202 2.90 15.81 1.96
N SER A 203 2.14 14.72 2.05
CA SER A 203 2.06 13.87 3.23
C SER A 203 2.46 12.43 2.87
N GLY A 204 2.60 11.57 3.86
CA GLY A 204 2.85 10.15 3.63
C GLY A 204 1.76 9.46 2.80
N LEU A 205 0.52 9.96 2.83
CA LEU A 205 -0.61 9.44 2.08
C LEU A 205 -0.74 10.02 0.66
N SER A 206 0.05 11.05 0.30
CA SER A 206 -0.06 11.69 -1.03
C SER A 206 0.18 10.73 -2.20
N ALA A 207 0.94 9.64 -2.00
CA ALA A 207 1.11 8.60 -3.01
C ALA A 207 -0.20 7.85 -3.35
N ASN A 208 -1.21 7.88 -2.46
CA ASN A 208 -2.52 7.27 -2.66
C ASN A 208 -3.58 8.26 -3.18
N ASP A 209 -3.23 9.53 -3.36
CA ASP A 209 -4.12 10.53 -3.93
C ASP A 209 -4.58 10.10 -5.33
N PRO A 210 -5.92 10.03 -5.59
CA PRO A 210 -6.45 9.58 -6.88
C PRO A 210 -5.97 10.42 -8.07
N VAL A 211 -5.73 11.72 -7.87
CA VAL A 211 -5.22 12.64 -8.90
C VAL A 211 -3.76 12.31 -9.18
N LEU A 212 -2.91 12.25 -8.15
CA LEU A 212 -1.46 11.98 -8.29
C LEU A 212 -1.13 10.56 -8.77
N ARG A 213 -2.06 9.62 -8.64
CA ARG A 213 -1.89 8.26 -9.17
C ARG A 213 -1.99 8.19 -10.69
N ARG A 214 -2.57 9.18 -11.35
CA ARG A 214 -2.73 9.19 -12.82
C ARG A 214 -1.45 9.52 -13.57
N THR A 215 -0.39 9.92 -12.88
CA THR A 215 0.94 10.15 -13.50
C THR A 215 1.97 9.11 -13.05
N GLY A 216 2.89 8.74 -13.94
CA GLY A 216 4.08 7.92 -13.63
C GLY A 216 5.24 8.71 -13.02
N ILE A 217 5.08 10.03 -12.81
CA ILE A 217 6.04 10.85 -12.08
C ILE A 217 5.78 10.64 -10.58
N PRO A 218 6.81 10.37 -9.75
CA PRO A 218 6.61 10.11 -8.34
C PRO A 218 6.14 11.35 -7.58
N THR A 219 5.44 11.16 -6.48
CA THR A 219 5.18 12.22 -5.51
C THR A 219 6.46 12.59 -4.76
N ALA A 220 6.58 13.85 -4.35
CA ALA A 220 7.70 14.30 -3.51
C ALA A 220 7.70 13.58 -2.16
N ILE A 221 8.88 13.42 -1.57
CA ILE A 221 9.01 12.84 -0.24
C ILE A 221 8.78 13.95 0.80
N PRO A 222 7.89 13.74 1.80
CA PRO A 222 7.69 14.67 2.90
C PRO A 222 8.99 15.03 3.65
N ASP A 223 9.02 16.19 4.33
CA ASP A 223 10.17 16.59 5.15
C ASP A 223 10.19 15.87 6.50
N ASP A 224 9.02 15.55 7.03
CA ASP A 224 8.87 14.77 8.24
C ASP A 224 9.26 13.31 7.99
N GLU A 225 10.14 12.77 8.83
CA GLU A 225 10.69 11.40 8.69
C GLU A 225 9.61 10.33 8.74
N GLN A 226 8.63 10.45 9.64
CA GLN A 226 7.58 9.45 9.80
C GLN A 226 6.64 9.43 8.57
N GLN A 227 6.31 10.61 8.07
CA GLN A 227 5.53 10.74 6.83
C GLN A 227 6.33 10.25 5.62
N ALA A 228 7.63 10.46 5.59
CA ALA A 228 8.50 9.95 4.52
C ALA A 228 8.58 8.42 4.52
N LYS A 229 8.73 7.80 5.70
CA LYS A 229 8.69 6.32 5.86
C LYS A 229 7.33 5.75 5.44
N LEU A 230 6.23 6.44 5.78
CA LEU A 230 4.89 6.03 5.33
C LEU A 230 4.77 6.09 3.79
N ALA A 231 5.23 7.17 3.15
CA ALA A 231 5.24 7.30 1.69
C ALA A 231 6.08 6.18 1.04
N LEU A 232 7.23 5.86 1.61
CA LEU A 232 8.12 4.79 1.16
C LEU A 232 7.46 3.41 1.29
N MET A 233 6.79 3.13 2.40
CA MET A 233 6.05 1.88 2.62
C MET A 233 4.92 1.70 1.59
N ILE A 234 4.14 2.75 1.34
CA ILE A 234 3.07 2.72 0.33
C ILE A 234 3.64 2.45 -1.08
N ALA A 235 4.77 3.09 -1.42
CA ALA A 235 5.42 2.86 -2.71
C ALA A 235 5.91 1.41 -2.86
N GLY A 236 6.44 0.81 -1.79
CA GLY A 236 6.89 -0.59 -1.78
C GLY A 236 5.77 -1.62 -1.94
N GLN A 237 4.53 -1.25 -1.62
CA GLN A 237 3.34 -2.11 -1.80
C GLN A 237 2.65 -1.92 -3.16
N GLY A 238 3.05 -0.90 -3.92
CA GLY A 238 2.46 -0.58 -5.22
C GLY A 238 2.84 -1.57 -6.31
N ALA A 239 1.96 -1.75 -7.30
CA ALA A 239 2.20 -2.64 -8.45
C ALA A 239 3.18 -2.06 -9.49
N ASP A 240 3.44 -0.74 -9.46
CA ASP A 240 4.34 -0.05 -10.39
C ASP A 240 5.78 -0.03 -9.85
N SER A 241 6.57 -1.02 -10.24
CA SER A 241 7.97 -1.16 -9.81
C SER A 241 8.88 -0.01 -10.27
N LEU A 242 8.59 0.62 -11.40
CA LEU A 242 9.38 1.76 -11.90
C LEU A 242 9.11 3.01 -11.06
N LYS A 243 7.85 3.27 -10.75
CA LYS A 243 7.47 4.40 -9.88
C LYS A 243 8.00 4.17 -8.46
N ALA A 244 7.89 2.94 -7.93
CA ALA A 244 8.44 2.57 -6.63
C ALA A 244 9.95 2.83 -6.56
N SER A 245 10.71 2.41 -7.57
CA SER A 245 12.16 2.64 -7.64
C SER A 245 12.52 4.13 -7.63
N LYS A 246 11.74 4.98 -8.32
CA LYS A 246 11.94 6.44 -8.30
C LYS A 246 11.69 7.02 -6.89
N VAL A 247 10.61 6.56 -6.21
CA VAL A 247 10.29 6.99 -4.83
C VAL A 247 11.40 6.58 -3.85
N ILE A 248 11.89 5.33 -3.93
CA ILE A 248 13.00 4.84 -3.11
C ILE A 248 14.24 5.72 -3.32
N ASN A 249 14.59 6.05 -4.56
CA ASN A 249 15.73 6.91 -4.85
C ASN A 249 15.56 8.32 -4.30
N LEU A 250 14.37 8.93 -4.40
CA LEU A 250 14.08 10.23 -3.81
C LEU A 250 14.19 10.18 -2.28
N PHE A 251 13.69 9.10 -1.66
CA PHE A 251 13.82 8.89 -0.22
C PHE A 251 15.30 8.82 0.20
N MET A 252 16.09 7.99 -0.48
CA MET A 252 17.52 7.84 -0.18
C MET A 252 18.35 9.10 -0.44
N GLN A 253 17.93 9.95 -1.37
CA GLN A 253 18.56 11.25 -1.58
C GLN A 253 18.26 12.22 -0.43
N LYS A 254 17.04 12.18 0.10
CA LYS A 254 16.59 13.07 1.18
C LYS A 254 17.02 12.59 2.56
N PHE A 255 17.00 11.29 2.77
CA PHE A 255 17.35 10.60 4.03
C PHE A 255 18.41 9.52 3.77
N PRO A 256 19.64 9.90 3.43
CA PRO A 256 20.69 8.95 3.04
C PRO A 256 21.24 8.10 4.19
N ASP A 257 20.95 8.48 5.43
CA ASP A 257 21.36 7.86 6.68
C ASP A 257 20.28 6.94 7.31
N LEU A 258 19.08 6.86 6.69
CA LEU A 258 18.05 5.93 7.11
C LEU A 258 18.16 4.59 6.36
N PRO A 259 18.05 3.44 7.05
CA PRO A 259 18.19 2.12 6.42
C PRO A 259 16.99 1.72 5.54
N ASP A 260 15.83 2.35 5.73
CA ASP A 260 14.55 1.95 5.12
C ASP A 260 14.61 1.86 3.57
N GLY A 261 15.22 2.84 2.91
CA GLY A 261 15.36 2.85 1.45
C GLY A 261 16.25 1.71 0.94
N TYR A 262 17.37 1.47 1.63
CA TYR A 262 18.29 0.37 1.31
C TYR A 262 17.63 -0.98 1.55
N TYR A 263 16.84 -1.10 2.62
CA TYR A 263 16.09 -2.32 2.92
C TYR A 263 15.10 -2.68 1.81
N LEU A 264 14.34 -1.70 1.30
CA LEU A 264 13.42 -1.95 0.17
C LEU A 264 14.15 -2.35 -1.11
N LEU A 265 15.30 -1.73 -1.42
CA LEU A 265 16.12 -2.18 -2.54
C LEU A 265 16.62 -3.61 -2.34
N ALA A 266 17.04 -3.95 -1.13
CA ALA A 266 17.48 -5.29 -0.77
C ALA A 266 16.33 -6.32 -0.84
N GLN A 267 15.13 -5.96 -0.41
CA GLN A 267 13.94 -6.82 -0.58
C GLN A 267 13.60 -7.05 -2.05
N ASN A 268 13.65 -6.02 -2.89
CA ASN A 268 13.42 -6.15 -4.33
C ASN A 268 14.46 -7.08 -4.99
N ALA A 269 15.73 -6.95 -4.60
CA ALA A 269 16.80 -7.84 -5.06
C ALA A 269 16.56 -9.29 -4.59
N MET A 270 16.12 -9.47 -3.33
CA MET A 270 15.78 -10.79 -2.78
C MET A 270 14.60 -11.45 -3.51
N ILE A 271 13.58 -10.68 -3.95
CA ILE A 271 12.48 -11.22 -4.76
C ILE A 271 13.02 -11.84 -6.05
N GLY A 272 13.98 -11.16 -6.70
CA GLY A 272 14.68 -11.63 -7.89
C GLY A 272 15.79 -12.67 -7.65
N ASN A 273 15.99 -13.10 -6.39
CA ASN A 273 17.06 -14.00 -5.93
C ASN A 273 18.49 -13.43 -6.12
N ASP A 274 18.63 -12.10 -6.24
CA ASP A 274 19.93 -11.42 -6.26
C ASP A 274 20.37 -11.09 -4.83
N PHE A 275 20.84 -12.12 -4.12
CA PHE A 275 21.25 -11.98 -2.72
C PHE A 275 22.55 -11.19 -2.55
N ASP A 276 23.43 -11.16 -3.57
CA ASP A 276 24.64 -10.34 -3.56
C ASP A 276 24.27 -8.85 -3.56
N MET A 277 23.34 -8.44 -4.42
CA MET A 277 22.84 -7.07 -4.43
C MET A 277 22.12 -6.74 -3.12
N ALA A 278 21.30 -7.64 -2.61
CA ALA A 278 20.60 -7.45 -1.33
C ALA A 278 21.58 -7.24 -0.16
N SER A 279 22.62 -8.08 -0.05
CA SER A 279 23.68 -7.95 0.95
C SER A 279 24.41 -6.61 0.83
N LYS A 280 24.80 -6.23 -0.39
CA LYS A 280 25.49 -4.97 -0.67
C LYS A 280 24.67 -3.74 -0.26
N GLN A 281 23.35 -3.76 -0.47
CA GLN A 281 22.48 -2.67 -0.04
C GLN A 281 22.46 -2.55 1.48
N MET A 282 22.32 -3.65 2.21
CA MET A 282 22.30 -3.64 3.68
C MET A 282 23.65 -3.28 4.30
N GLU A 283 24.75 -3.75 3.74
CA GLU A 283 26.10 -3.31 4.14
C GLU A 283 26.32 -1.81 3.92
N THR A 284 25.75 -1.28 2.83
CA THR A 284 25.80 0.16 2.56
C THR A 284 24.94 0.93 3.56
N ALA A 285 23.76 0.41 3.91
CA ALA A 285 22.92 0.97 4.97
C ALA A 285 23.68 1.05 6.30
N ILE A 286 24.31 -0.05 6.75
CA ILE A 286 25.10 -0.09 7.98
C ILE A 286 26.23 0.95 7.96
N LYS A 287 26.92 1.12 6.83
CA LYS A 287 28.00 2.13 6.70
C LYS A 287 27.49 3.55 6.85
N LYS A 288 26.34 3.87 6.26
CA LYS A 288 25.79 5.22 6.18
C LYS A 288 24.89 5.58 7.36
N ALA A 289 24.18 4.60 7.93
CA ALA A 289 23.21 4.85 8.99
C ALA A 289 23.83 5.58 10.18
N THR A 290 23.13 6.58 10.70
CA THR A 290 23.41 7.21 11.99
C THR A 290 23.01 6.27 13.12
N ALA A 291 21.81 5.69 13.05
CA ALA A 291 21.33 4.64 13.95
C ALA A 291 21.78 3.27 13.44
N LYS A 292 22.85 2.73 14.03
CA LYS A 292 23.44 1.42 13.63
C LYS A 292 22.55 0.25 14.01
N ASP A 293 21.83 0.37 15.12
CA ASP A 293 20.89 -0.60 15.63
C ASP A 293 19.81 -0.96 14.61
N ASP A 294 19.12 0.05 14.05
CA ASP A 294 18.06 -0.15 13.05
C ASP A 294 18.61 -0.77 11.74
N ALA A 295 19.80 -0.35 11.30
CA ALA A 295 20.45 -0.93 10.12
C ALA A 295 20.82 -2.41 10.32
N HIS A 296 21.36 -2.78 11.48
CA HIS A 296 21.65 -4.18 11.83
C HIS A 296 20.36 -5.00 11.99
N PHE A 297 19.35 -4.45 12.63
CA PHE A 297 18.05 -5.12 12.78
C PHE A 297 17.38 -5.41 11.43
N THR A 298 17.32 -4.44 10.53
CA THR A 298 16.74 -4.63 9.20
C THR A 298 17.52 -5.65 8.39
N TYR A 299 18.85 -5.69 8.54
CA TYR A 299 19.68 -6.72 7.89
C TYR A 299 19.41 -8.12 8.47
N ALA A 300 19.37 -8.25 9.79
CA ALA A 300 19.02 -9.50 10.47
C ALA A 300 17.65 -10.02 9.99
N LYS A 301 16.65 -9.13 9.93
CA LYS A 301 15.30 -9.45 9.45
C LYS A 301 15.30 -9.95 8.01
N LEU A 302 16.08 -9.31 7.12
CA LEU A 302 16.17 -9.72 5.71
C LEU A 302 16.78 -11.12 5.56
N ILE A 303 17.89 -11.40 6.28
CA ILE A 303 18.54 -12.70 6.29
C ILE A 303 17.56 -13.77 6.83
N TYR A 304 16.91 -13.48 7.96
CA TYR A 304 15.91 -14.37 8.56
C TYR A 304 14.76 -14.69 7.59
N GLN A 305 14.22 -13.70 6.92
CA GLN A 305 13.18 -13.90 5.90
C GLN A 305 13.65 -14.81 4.76
N LYS A 306 14.87 -14.64 4.28
CA LYS A 306 15.44 -15.53 3.24
C LYS A 306 15.55 -16.96 3.75
N GLU A 307 16.07 -17.16 4.96
CA GLU A 307 16.26 -18.50 5.53
C GLU A 307 14.93 -19.21 5.81
N VAL A 308 13.85 -18.48 6.11
CA VAL A 308 12.52 -19.06 6.33
C VAL A 308 11.77 -19.32 5.01
N TYR A 309 11.77 -18.38 4.07
CA TYR A 309 10.89 -18.44 2.89
C TYR A 309 11.59 -18.88 1.59
N LYS A 310 12.93 -18.89 1.57
CA LYS A 310 13.75 -19.28 0.41
C LYS A 310 14.93 -20.16 0.84
N SER A 311 14.71 -21.04 1.81
CA SER A 311 15.72 -21.96 2.34
C SER A 311 16.25 -22.96 1.31
N ASP A 312 15.47 -23.24 0.28
CA ASP A 312 15.80 -24.10 -0.86
C ASP A 312 16.83 -23.47 -1.82
N ILE A 313 17.05 -22.14 -1.74
CA ILE A 313 18.03 -21.44 -2.57
C ILE A 313 19.28 -21.14 -1.70
N PRO A 314 20.40 -21.84 -1.94
CA PRO A 314 21.58 -21.67 -1.10
C PRO A 314 22.26 -20.31 -1.34
N TYR A 315 22.60 -19.62 -0.26
CA TYR A 315 23.46 -18.44 -0.28
C TYR A 315 24.39 -18.49 0.94
N PRO A 316 25.62 -19.01 0.81
CA PRO A 316 26.50 -19.32 1.93
C PRO A 316 26.89 -18.14 2.83
N ALA A 317 26.79 -16.89 2.32
CA ALA A 317 27.08 -15.70 3.11
C ALA A 317 25.96 -15.38 4.13
N TRP A 318 24.77 -15.96 3.97
CA TRP A 318 23.63 -15.80 4.87
C TRP A 318 23.27 -17.13 5.55
N SER A 319 22.98 -17.05 6.82
CA SER A 319 22.53 -18.17 7.64
C SER A 319 21.72 -17.64 8.82
N LEU A 320 21.02 -18.52 9.54
CA LEU A 320 20.36 -18.16 10.79
C LEU A 320 21.36 -17.68 11.85
N ASP A 321 22.61 -18.19 11.85
CA ASP A 321 23.66 -17.70 12.74
C ASP A 321 24.03 -16.25 12.41
N LYS A 322 24.17 -15.94 11.12
CA LYS A 322 24.43 -14.57 10.67
C LYS A 322 23.28 -13.63 11.01
N ALA A 323 22.02 -14.06 10.83
CA ALA A 323 20.85 -13.30 11.23
C ALA A 323 20.87 -12.99 12.74
N TYR A 324 21.20 -13.99 13.56
CA TYR A 324 21.30 -13.84 15.01
C TYR A 324 22.42 -12.87 15.42
N GLU A 325 23.61 -12.98 14.80
CA GLU A 325 24.73 -12.06 15.01
C GLU A 325 24.33 -10.60 14.72
N GLU A 326 23.65 -10.36 13.60
CA GLU A 326 23.20 -9.01 13.24
C GLU A 326 22.12 -8.51 14.21
N ALA A 327 21.19 -9.37 14.65
CA ALA A 327 20.19 -9.02 15.66
C ALA A 327 20.82 -8.73 17.03
N GLN A 328 21.94 -9.41 17.39
CA GLN A 328 22.70 -9.09 18.58
C GLN A 328 23.37 -7.72 18.49
N LYS A 329 24.01 -7.39 17.37
CA LYS A 329 24.61 -6.08 17.15
C LYS A 329 23.58 -4.95 17.26
N ALA A 330 22.36 -5.19 16.78
CA ALA A 330 21.26 -4.24 16.95
C ALA A 330 20.96 -4.00 18.43
N TYR A 331 20.81 -5.07 19.21
CA TYR A 331 20.52 -4.98 20.64
C TYR A 331 21.68 -4.41 21.47
N GLU A 332 22.92 -4.70 21.09
CA GLU A 332 24.12 -4.13 21.74
C GLU A 332 24.26 -2.63 21.51
N ALA A 333 23.84 -2.15 20.32
CA ALA A 333 23.86 -0.73 19.99
C ALA A 333 22.75 0.04 20.73
N GLU A 334 21.54 -0.52 20.78
CA GLU A 334 20.40 0.03 21.52
C GLU A 334 19.56 -1.13 22.10
N PRO A 335 19.42 -1.28 23.42
CA PRO A 335 18.81 -2.47 24.04
C PRO A 335 17.26 -2.42 24.00
N LEU A 336 16.69 -2.39 22.81
CA LEU A 336 15.23 -2.38 22.61
C LEU A 336 14.65 -3.80 22.61
N PRO A 337 13.54 -4.05 23.33
CA PRO A 337 12.95 -5.38 23.45
C PRO A 337 12.57 -6.04 22.11
N PHE A 338 12.21 -5.28 21.11
CA PHE A 338 11.83 -5.85 19.82
C PHE A 338 13.03 -6.43 19.03
N TYR A 339 14.26 -6.02 19.31
CA TYR A 339 15.45 -6.67 18.75
C TYR A 339 15.64 -8.06 19.35
N GLN A 340 15.39 -8.20 20.67
CA GLN A 340 15.41 -9.51 21.33
C GLN A 340 14.26 -10.41 20.86
N HIS A 341 13.12 -9.84 20.45
CA HIS A 341 12.03 -10.63 19.87
C HIS A 341 12.49 -11.34 18.59
N LEU A 342 13.16 -10.62 17.69
CA LEU A 342 13.74 -11.25 16.49
C LEU A 342 14.79 -12.31 16.84
N GLN A 343 15.64 -12.07 17.85
CA GLN A 343 16.60 -13.08 18.33
C GLN A 343 15.88 -14.35 18.78
N ALA A 344 14.78 -14.22 19.53
CA ALA A 344 13.99 -15.37 20.00
C ALA A 344 13.35 -16.13 18.82
N GLN A 345 12.84 -15.44 17.81
CA GLN A 345 12.29 -16.06 16.60
C GLN A 345 13.37 -16.81 15.80
N ILE A 346 14.58 -16.24 15.69
CA ILE A 346 15.71 -16.90 15.04
C ILE A 346 16.11 -18.15 15.83
N LEU A 347 16.22 -18.09 17.16
CA LEU A 347 16.53 -19.24 18.02
C LEU A 347 15.47 -20.36 17.85
N TYR A 348 14.20 -20.00 17.80
CA TYR A 348 13.13 -20.96 17.53
C TYR A 348 13.32 -21.67 16.19
N THR A 349 13.64 -20.91 15.14
CA THR A 349 13.87 -21.45 13.79
C THR A 349 15.13 -22.33 13.73
N LYS A 350 16.16 -21.99 14.51
CA LYS A 350 17.36 -22.82 14.73
C LYS A 350 17.08 -24.08 15.55
N LYS A 351 15.84 -24.27 16.05
CA LYS A 351 15.42 -25.36 16.95
C LYS A 351 16.03 -25.28 18.37
N GLU A 352 16.57 -24.14 18.74
CA GLU A 352 17.07 -23.85 20.08
C GLU A 352 15.90 -23.42 21.01
N TYR A 353 14.90 -24.32 21.12
CA TYR A 353 13.59 -24.02 21.68
C TYR A 353 13.60 -23.56 23.13
N GLN A 354 14.54 -24.07 23.97
CA GLN A 354 14.62 -23.64 25.36
C GLN A 354 15.10 -22.19 25.47
N GLN A 355 16.11 -21.81 24.70
CA GLN A 355 16.61 -20.43 24.68
C GLN A 355 15.56 -19.46 24.12
N ALA A 356 14.86 -19.87 23.05
CA ALA A 356 13.76 -19.11 22.50
C ALA A 356 12.65 -18.87 23.54
N TYR A 357 12.22 -19.94 24.24
CA TYR A 357 11.23 -19.85 25.31
C TYR A 357 11.65 -18.88 26.42
N ASP A 358 12.88 -19.01 26.92
CA ASP A 358 13.39 -18.17 27.99
C ASP A 358 13.39 -16.71 27.60
N LEU A 359 13.74 -16.41 26.34
CA LEU A 359 13.78 -15.06 25.81
C LEU A 359 12.35 -14.50 25.57
N PHE A 360 11.43 -15.28 25.00
CA PHE A 360 10.02 -14.88 24.88
C PHE A 360 9.43 -14.57 26.27
N MET A 361 9.68 -15.41 27.26
CA MET A 361 9.17 -15.18 28.62
C MET A 361 9.83 -13.97 29.31
N ALA A 362 11.10 -13.67 29.03
CA ALA A 362 11.73 -12.45 29.50
C ALA A 362 11.04 -11.21 28.90
N LEU A 363 10.71 -11.25 27.62
CA LEU A 363 10.02 -10.16 26.90
C LEU A 363 8.60 -9.90 27.42
N THR A 364 7.89 -10.92 27.96
CA THR A 364 6.58 -10.70 28.59
C THR A 364 6.62 -9.78 29.80
N LYS A 365 7.82 -9.49 30.35
CA LYS A 365 8.03 -8.60 31.51
C LYS A 365 8.43 -7.18 31.11
N THR A 366 8.52 -6.91 29.82
CA THR A 366 8.87 -5.61 29.23
C THR A 366 7.62 -4.86 28.74
N ASN A 367 7.81 -3.66 28.22
CA ASN A 367 6.76 -2.90 27.53
C ASN A 367 6.31 -3.52 26.19
N LEU A 368 7.01 -4.53 25.69
CA LEU A 368 6.62 -5.30 24.50
C LEU A 368 5.56 -6.38 24.82
N ARG A 369 5.17 -6.56 26.09
CA ARG A 369 4.21 -7.58 26.50
C ARG A 369 2.94 -7.56 25.64
N ASN A 370 2.71 -8.65 24.90
CA ASN A 370 1.60 -8.85 23.99
C ASN A 370 1.20 -10.33 23.93
N PRO A 371 0.04 -10.70 23.32
CA PRO A 371 -0.40 -12.10 23.23
C PRO A 371 0.55 -12.98 22.43
N GLU A 372 1.24 -12.43 21.42
CA GLU A 372 2.12 -13.16 20.53
C GLU A 372 3.30 -13.79 21.28
N LEU A 373 3.91 -13.05 22.22
CA LEU A 373 5.03 -13.58 23.03
C LEU A 373 4.65 -14.83 23.83
N PHE A 374 3.43 -14.86 24.39
CA PHE A 374 2.94 -16.04 25.10
C PHE A 374 2.64 -17.20 24.17
N TYR A 375 2.11 -16.89 22.99
CA TYR A 375 1.87 -17.88 21.95
C TYR A 375 3.17 -18.50 21.43
N GLU A 376 4.18 -17.70 21.11
CA GLU A 376 5.51 -18.18 20.68
C GLU A 376 6.21 -19.00 21.78
N ALA A 377 6.06 -18.58 23.04
CA ALA A 377 6.52 -19.36 24.19
C ALA A 377 5.78 -20.71 24.30
N ALA A 378 4.47 -20.75 24.05
CA ALA A 378 3.69 -21.98 24.02
C ALA A 378 4.15 -22.92 22.88
N GLN A 379 4.42 -22.37 21.69
CA GLN A 379 4.97 -23.15 20.57
C GLN A 379 6.35 -23.72 20.92
N SER A 380 7.22 -22.93 21.57
CA SER A 380 8.53 -23.39 22.02
C SER A 380 8.40 -24.56 23.02
N LYS A 381 7.47 -24.47 23.98
CA LYS A 381 7.18 -25.55 24.93
C LYS A 381 6.61 -26.81 24.24
N LYS A 382 5.77 -26.62 23.21
CA LYS A 382 5.25 -27.74 22.41
C LYS A 382 6.38 -28.48 21.70
N MET A 383 7.33 -27.77 21.12
CA MET A 383 8.50 -28.37 20.46
C MET A 383 9.46 -29.05 21.44
N LEU A 384 9.45 -28.68 22.71
CA LEU A 384 10.19 -29.32 23.81
C LEU A 384 9.43 -30.52 24.39
N ASN A 385 8.26 -30.88 23.86
CA ASN A 385 7.38 -31.93 24.41
C ASN A 385 7.04 -31.68 25.90
N ALA A 386 6.88 -30.42 26.30
CA ALA A 386 6.49 -30.05 27.65
C ALA A 386 5.07 -30.56 28.01
N PRO A 387 4.73 -30.68 29.30
CA PRO A 387 3.37 -31.06 29.71
C PRO A 387 2.31 -30.17 29.05
N GLN A 388 1.23 -30.80 28.57
CA GLN A 388 0.13 -30.10 27.87
C GLN A 388 -0.50 -28.98 28.73
N THR A 389 -0.48 -29.13 30.04
CA THR A 389 -0.97 -28.12 31.00
C THR A 389 -0.11 -26.86 31.01
N GLU A 390 1.22 -26.96 30.84
CA GLU A 390 2.11 -25.80 30.72
C GLU A 390 1.82 -25.03 29.42
N ILE A 391 1.66 -25.75 28.31
CA ILE A 391 1.32 -25.15 27.03
C ILE A 391 -0.03 -24.42 27.10
N LEU A 392 -1.06 -25.06 27.70
CA LEU A 392 -2.36 -24.45 27.88
C LEU A 392 -2.27 -23.17 28.75
N THR A 393 -1.48 -23.20 29.83
CA THR A 393 -1.30 -22.03 30.72
C THR A 393 -0.71 -20.83 29.96
N LEU A 394 0.21 -21.06 29.02
CA LEU A 394 0.76 -20.00 28.17
C LEU A 394 -0.29 -19.46 27.19
N LEU A 395 -1.09 -20.34 26.59
CA LEU A 395 -2.19 -19.92 25.69
C LEU A 395 -3.29 -19.16 26.46
N ASP A 396 -3.59 -19.56 27.71
CA ASP A 396 -4.48 -18.78 28.58
C ASP A 396 -3.90 -17.40 28.91
N SER A 397 -2.57 -17.33 29.11
CA SER A 397 -1.86 -16.05 29.30
C SER A 397 -1.96 -15.16 28.05
N ALA A 398 -1.80 -15.72 26.85
CA ALA A 398 -2.02 -15.00 25.61
C ALA A 398 -3.45 -14.41 25.53
N MET A 399 -4.46 -15.20 25.86
CA MET A 399 -5.84 -14.74 25.88
C MET A 399 -6.11 -13.66 26.94
N SER A 400 -5.40 -13.70 28.07
CA SER A 400 -5.60 -12.77 29.20
C SER A 400 -5.12 -11.35 28.92
N VAL A 401 -4.18 -11.17 28.00
CA VAL A 401 -3.63 -9.84 27.62
C VAL A 401 -4.36 -9.20 26.44
N LEU A 402 -5.30 -9.91 25.82
CA LEU A 402 -6.12 -9.37 24.75
C LEU A 402 -7.15 -8.36 25.29
N PRO A 403 -7.41 -7.28 24.53
CA PRO A 403 -8.45 -6.31 24.90
C PRO A 403 -9.85 -6.94 24.89
N GLN A 404 -10.76 -6.39 25.71
CA GLN A 404 -12.15 -6.80 25.74
C GLN A 404 -13.06 -5.65 25.26
N PRO A 405 -14.08 -5.91 24.43
CA PRO A 405 -14.42 -7.23 23.85
C PRO A 405 -13.37 -7.73 22.86
N LEU A 406 -13.28 -9.06 22.69
CA LEU A 406 -12.34 -9.66 21.72
C LEU A 406 -12.63 -9.18 20.29
N THR A 407 -11.57 -8.93 19.55
CA THR A 407 -11.59 -8.58 18.13
C THR A 407 -11.02 -9.73 17.27
N THR A 408 -10.97 -9.54 15.96
CA THR A 408 -10.37 -10.51 15.02
C THR A 408 -8.89 -10.81 15.35
N GLU A 409 -8.21 -9.95 16.08
CA GLU A 409 -6.83 -10.20 16.58
C GLU A 409 -6.73 -11.40 17.51
N ALA A 410 -7.81 -11.78 18.19
CA ALA A 410 -7.86 -12.96 19.04
C ALA A 410 -7.91 -14.29 18.27
N ALA A 411 -8.24 -14.26 16.98
CA ALA A 411 -8.50 -15.45 16.18
C ALA A 411 -7.37 -16.51 16.21
N PRO A 412 -6.09 -16.18 15.97
CA PRO A 412 -5.00 -17.17 15.99
C PRO A 412 -4.83 -17.83 17.37
N TYR A 413 -5.03 -17.08 18.44
CA TYR A 413 -4.86 -17.59 19.81
C TYR A 413 -6.04 -18.47 20.24
N LEU A 414 -7.26 -18.15 19.82
CA LEU A 414 -8.45 -18.99 20.04
C LEU A 414 -8.29 -20.36 19.35
N ILE A 415 -7.88 -20.38 18.08
CA ILE A 415 -7.64 -21.63 17.35
C ILE A 415 -6.53 -22.45 18.00
N ALA A 416 -5.43 -21.81 18.38
CA ALA A 416 -4.32 -22.50 19.03
C ALA A 416 -4.73 -23.12 20.36
N ARG A 417 -5.51 -22.39 21.18
CA ARG A 417 -6.00 -22.88 22.48
C ARG A 417 -7.06 -23.96 22.30
N ALA A 418 -7.96 -23.83 21.33
CA ALA A 418 -8.95 -24.85 21.01
C ALA A 418 -8.27 -26.18 20.62
N ARG A 419 -7.27 -26.15 19.76
CA ARG A 419 -6.48 -27.34 19.37
C ARG A 419 -5.77 -27.97 20.57
N GLN A 420 -5.16 -27.14 21.43
CA GLN A 420 -4.51 -27.67 22.64
C GLN A 420 -5.51 -28.34 23.58
N LEU A 421 -6.70 -27.75 23.78
CA LEU A 421 -7.77 -28.32 24.57
C LEU A 421 -8.30 -29.63 23.96
N GLU A 422 -8.40 -29.71 22.62
CA GLU A 422 -8.79 -30.93 21.91
C GLU A 422 -7.75 -32.04 22.12
N GLU A 423 -6.44 -31.76 22.00
CA GLU A 423 -5.35 -32.70 22.27
C GLU A 423 -5.42 -33.24 23.73
N MET A 424 -5.90 -32.41 24.67
CA MET A 424 -6.10 -32.81 26.07
C MET A 424 -7.42 -33.57 26.32
N GLY A 425 -8.29 -33.73 25.30
CA GLY A 425 -9.61 -34.33 25.44
C GLY A 425 -10.68 -33.40 26.05
N GLU A 426 -10.36 -32.13 26.27
CA GLU A 426 -11.25 -31.11 26.83
C GLU A 426 -12.19 -30.52 25.74
N TYR A 427 -12.86 -31.41 24.99
CA TYR A 427 -13.60 -31.08 23.77
C TYR A 427 -14.61 -29.95 23.94
N ARG A 428 -15.36 -29.92 25.07
CA ARG A 428 -16.36 -28.86 25.28
C ARG A 428 -15.76 -27.48 25.47
N LYS A 429 -14.57 -27.40 26.05
CA LYS A 429 -13.81 -26.13 26.18
C LYS A 429 -13.25 -25.72 24.82
N ALA A 430 -12.72 -26.70 24.05
CA ALA A 430 -12.26 -26.45 22.69
C ALA A 430 -13.36 -25.90 21.79
N ILE A 431 -14.56 -26.50 21.83
CA ILE A 431 -15.72 -26.05 21.07
C ILE A 431 -16.14 -24.62 21.48
N ALA A 432 -16.03 -24.26 22.75
CA ALA A 432 -16.32 -22.89 23.18
C ALA A 432 -15.37 -21.86 22.53
N ASP A 433 -14.09 -22.20 22.36
CA ASP A 433 -13.12 -21.35 21.66
C ASP A 433 -13.34 -21.33 20.16
N TYR A 434 -13.65 -22.47 19.53
CA TYR A 434 -14.05 -22.53 18.10
C TYR A 434 -15.30 -21.66 17.85
N ASN A 435 -16.29 -21.67 18.75
CA ASN A 435 -17.50 -20.86 18.61
C ASN A 435 -17.20 -19.36 18.74
N ARG A 436 -16.27 -18.96 19.63
CA ARG A 436 -15.81 -17.57 19.73
C ARG A 436 -15.07 -17.15 18.47
N TYR A 437 -14.20 -18.01 17.96
CA TYR A 437 -13.51 -17.78 16.69
C TYR A 437 -14.52 -17.60 15.54
N ASP A 438 -15.52 -18.48 15.44
CA ASP A 438 -16.58 -18.39 14.41
C ASP A 438 -17.30 -17.03 14.47
N THR A 439 -17.66 -16.59 15.68
CA THR A 439 -18.30 -15.28 15.89
C THR A 439 -17.42 -14.10 15.42
N LEU A 440 -16.10 -14.16 15.65
CA LEU A 440 -15.17 -13.09 15.26
C LEU A 440 -14.87 -13.08 13.77
N MET A 441 -14.93 -14.25 13.13
CA MET A 441 -14.49 -14.44 11.74
C MET A 441 -15.65 -14.68 10.77
N VAL A 442 -16.86 -14.22 11.10
CA VAL A 442 -18.07 -14.40 10.26
C VAL A 442 -17.78 -14.04 8.79
N GLY A 443 -18.14 -14.94 7.89
CA GLY A 443 -17.94 -14.79 6.45
C GLY A 443 -16.51 -15.01 5.95
N ARG A 444 -15.58 -15.41 6.81
CA ARG A 444 -14.16 -15.67 6.46
C ARG A 444 -13.76 -17.13 6.64
N HIS A 445 -14.70 -18.03 6.94
CA HIS A 445 -14.46 -19.46 7.12
C HIS A 445 -14.39 -20.17 5.77
N ASN A 446 -13.65 -21.28 5.75
CA ASN A 446 -13.67 -22.28 4.68
C ASN A 446 -14.35 -23.57 5.18
N ALA A 447 -14.60 -24.51 4.28
CA ALA A 447 -15.21 -25.79 4.61
C ALA A 447 -14.40 -26.59 5.65
N GLU A 448 -13.08 -26.49 5.58
CA GLU A 448 -12.15 -27.18 6.49
C GLU A 448 -12.35 -26.77 7.96
N PHE A 449 -12.63 -25.50 8.25
CA PHE A 449 -12.92 -25.04 9.61
C PHE A 449 -14.15 -25.75 10.20
N PHE A 450 -15.24 -25.82 9.45
CA PHE A 450 -16.47 -26.50 9.90
C PHE A 450 -16.26 -28.00 10.08
N TYR A 451 -15.50 -28.63 9.20
CA TYR A 451 -15.13 -30.03 9.33
C TYR A 451 -14.27 -30.26 10.60
N GLN A 452 -13.27 -29.44 10.87
CA GLN A 452 -12.45 -29.58 12.09
C GLN A 452 -13.27 -29.39 13.37
N ARG A 453 -14.19 -28.42 13.40
CA ARG A 453 -15.08 -28.21 14.57
C ARG A 453 -16.06 -29.38 14.71
N GLU A 454 -16.61 -29.88 13.63
CA GLU A 454 -17.46 -31.09 13.61
C GLU A 454 -16.76 -32.27 14.26
N GLN A 455 -15.51 -32.56 13.88
CA GLN A 455 -14.73 -33.65 14.47
C GLN A 455 -14.58 -33.50 16.00
N CYS A 456 -14.33 -32.29 16.47
CA CYS A 456 -14.27 -31.97 17.89
C CYS A 456 -15.65 -32.15 18.57
N GLU A 457 -16.73 -31.73 17.92
CA GLU A 457 -18.11 -31.85 18.40
C GLU A 457 -18.55 -33.30 18.51
N VAL A 458 -18.18 -34.17 17.56
CA VAL A 458 -18.40 -35.60 17.61
C VAL A 458 -17.71 -36.22 18.82
N LYS A 459 -16.43 -35.89 19.05
CA LYS A 459 -15.68 -36.36 20.23
C LYS A 459 -16.30 -35.82 21.53
N GLY A 460 -16.81 -34.61 21.50
CA GLY A 460 -17.55 -33.95 22.60
C GLY A 460 -18.97 -34.44 22.81
N LYS A 461 -19.46 -35.39 21.96
CA LYS A 461 -20.83 -35.94 21.92
C LYS A 461 -21.92 -34.89 21.67
N LEU A 462 -21.60 -33.85 20.89
CA LEU A 462 -22.54 -32.80 20.48
C LEU A 462 -23.03 -33.02 19.03
N PHE A 463 -23.61 -34.19 18.79
CA PHE A 463 -23.92 -34.69 17.46
C PHE A 463 -24.84 -33.79 16.63
N GLN A 464 -25.76 -33.04 17.25
CA GLN A 464 -26.61 -32.11 16.52
C GLN A 464 -25.85 -30.90 16.01
N GLN A 465 -24.90 -30.39 16.79
CA GLN A 465 -24.02 -29.29 16.36
C GLN A 465 -23.09 -29.79 15.24
N ALA A 466 -22.49 -30.95 15.42
CA ALA A 466 -21.69 -31.62 14.40
C ALA A 466 -22.45 -31.78 13.07
N LEU A 467 -23.73 -32.16 13.10
CA LEU A 467 -24.55 -32.26 11.89
C LEU A 467 -24.74 -30.92 11.19
N ASN A 468 -24.88 -29.82 11.95
CA ASN A 468 -24.96 -28.49 11.39
C ASN A 468 -23.65 -28.11 10.70
N ASP A 469 -22.51 -28.40 11.31
CA ASP A 469 -21.20 -28.05 10.80
C ASP A 469 -20.84 -28.88 9.54
N ILE A 470 -21.07 -30.20 9.55
CA ILE A 470 -20.81 -30.99 8.36
C ILE A 470 -21.73 -30.60 7.20
N ASN A 471 -22.96 -30.17 7.48
CA ASN A 471 -23.84 -29.59 6.46
C ASN A 471 -23.33 -28.26 5.90
N LEU A 472 -22.61 -27.46 6.71
CA LEU A 472 -21.93 -26.25 6.23
C LEU A 472 -20.72 -26.62 5.36
N ALA A 473 -19.89 -27.56 5.81
CA ALA A 473 -18.74 -28.04 5.07
C ALA A 473 -19.13 -28.61 3.69
N THR A 474 -20.16 -29.51 3.64
CA THR A 474 -20.65 -30.06 2.38
C THR A 474 -21.26 -29.02 1.43
N ARG A 475 -21.89 -27.95 1.96
CA ARG A 475 -22.40 -26.84 1.11
C ARG A 475 -21.29 -25.97 0.54
N MET A 476 -20.20 -25.75 1.29
CA MET A 476 -19.08 -24.93 0.86
C MET A 476 -18.14 -25.68 -0.10
N ALA A 477 -17.99 -26.97 0.07
CA ALA A 477 -17.18 -27.84 -0.77
C ALA A 477 -17.97 -29.09 -1.19
N PRO A 478 -18.98 -28.97 -2.08
CA PRO A 478 -19.88 -30.03 -2.44
C PRO A 478 -19.23 -31.18 -3.25
N GLN A 479 -18.03 -30.96 -3.76
CA GLN A 479 -17.26 -31.95 -4.53
C GLN A 479 -16.25 -32.73 -3.67
N GLU A 480 -16.25 -32.55 -2.35
CA GLU A 480 -15.33 -33.23 -1.44
C GLU A 480 -16.00 -34.53 -0.90
N PRO A 481 -15.58 -35.73 -1.35
CA PRO A 481 -16.20 -36.98 -0.94
C PRO A 481 -16.09 -37.27 0.56
N LEU A 482 -15.00 -36.81 1.20
CA LEU A 482 -14.78 -36.95 2.64
C LEU A 482 -15.94 -36.36 3.45
N TYR A 483 -16.38 -35.14 3.14
CA TYR A 483 -17.42 -34.46 3.93
C TYR A 483 -18.77 -35.16 3.80
N HIS A 484 -19.08 -35.77 2.63
CA HIS A 484 -20.28 -36.56 2.46
C HIS A 484 -20.21 -37.89 3.23
N ALA A 485 -19.05 -38.55 3.28
CA ALA A 485 -18.85 -39.74 4.09
C ALA A 485 -18.98 -39.44 5.59
N GLU A 486 -18.32 -38.38 6.10
CA GLU A 486 -18.46 -37.98 7.50
C GLU A 486 -19.90 -37.62 7.86
N LYS A 487 -20.61 -36.92 6.97
CA LYS A 487 -22.05 -36.66 7.13
C LYS A 487 -22.84 -37.98 7.24
N SER A 488 -22.55 -38.98 6.41
CA SER A 488 -23.17 -40.29 6.48
C SER A 488 -22.88 -40.98 7.82
N SER A 489 -21.62 -40.97 8.27
CA SER A 489 -21.20 -41.51 9.58
C SER A 489 -21.98 -40.90 10.73
N LEU A 490 -22.10 -39.59 10.74
CA LEU A 490 -22.82 -38.84 11.79
C LEU A 490 -24.33 -39.11 11.74
N LEU A 491 -24.94 -39.19 10.56
CA LEU A 491 -26.35 -39.51 10.37
C LEU A 491 -26.69 -40.93 10.87
N LEU A 492 -25.80 -41.91 10.68
CA LEU A 492 -25.94 -43.25 11.26
C LEU A 492 -25.96 -43.21 12.79
N ARG A 493 -25.08 -42.40 13.42
CA ARG A 493 -25.07 -42.21 14.88
C ARG A 493 -26.35 -41.57 15.40
N LEU A 494 -26.98 -40.73 14.60
CA LEU A 494 -28.26 -40.07 14.88
C LEU A 494 -29.48 -40.94 14.52
N ASN A 495 -29.28 -42.19 14.03
CA ASN A 495 -30.30 -43.11 13.55
C ASN A 495 -31.12 -42.58 12.35
N MET A 496 -30.56 -41.64 11.58
CA MET A 496 -31.12 -41.10 10.34
C MET A 496 -30.60 -41.90 9.14
N LYS A 497 -31.11 -43.14 9.00
CA LYS A 497 -30.51 -44.19 8.15
C LYS A 497 -30.67 -43.89 6.68
N GLN A 498 -31.80 -43.34 6.26
CA GLN A 498 -32.07 -43.06 4.85
C GLN A 498 -31.18 -41.93 4.36
N GLU A 499 -31.07 -40.83 5.12
CA GLU A 499 -30.22 -39.69 4.80
C GLU A 499 -28.73 -40.09 4.83
N ALA A 500 -28.35 -41.03 5.71
CA ALA A 500 -27.01 -41.58 5.75
C ALA A 500 -26.67 -42.36 4.47
N LEU A 501 -27.63 -43.16 3.97
CA LEU A 501 -27.46 -43.88 2.71
C LEU A 501 -27.25 -42.90 1.53
N GLU A 502 -28.08 -41.86 1.45
CA GLU A 502 -28.00 -40.83 0.40
C GLU A 502 -26.64 -40.08 0.45
N ALA A 503 -26.16 -39.76 1.65
CA ALA A 503 -24.87 -39.11 1.82
C ALA A 503 -23.70 -40.03 1.40
N ALA A 504 -23.74 -41.31 1.76
CA ALA A 504 -22.74 -42.29 1.32
C ALA A 504 -22.75 -42.46 -0.20
N GLU A 505 -23.93 -42.50 -0.81
CA GLU A 505 -24.06 -42.60 -2.28
C GLU A 505 -23.54 -41.34 -2.98
N THR A 506 -23.74 -40.16 -2.39
CA THR A 506 -23.17 -38.94 -2.89
C THR A 506 -21.64 -38.98 -2.85
N SER A 507 -21.05 -39.43 -1.72
CA SER A 507 -19.61 -39.62 -1.60
C SER A 507 -19.07 -40.57 -2.68
N LEU A 508 -19.74 -41.72 -2.93
CA LEU A 508 -19.34 -42.68 -3.95
C LEU A 508 -19.53 -42.17 -5.38
N SER A 509 -20.46 -41.27 -5.62
CA SER A 509 -20.60 -40.61 -6.93
C SER A 509 -19.44 -39.69 -7.26
N LEU A 510 -18.78 -39.12 -6.24
CA LEU A 510 -17.63 -38.25 -6.34
C LEU A 510 -16.31 -39.05 -6.38
N ASP A 511 -16.20 -40.07 -5.55
CA ASP A 511 -15.07 -41.01 -5.54
C ASP A 511 -15.59 -42.47 -5.48
N PRO A 512 -15.65 -43.19 -6.62
CA PRO A 512 -16.08 -44.57 -6.70
C PRO A 512 -15.18 -45.58 -6.00
N GLU A 513 -13.99 -45.20 -5.55
CA GLU A 513 -13.05 -46.08 -4.84
C GLU A 513 -12.92 -45.74 -3.34
N TYR A 514 -13.75 -44.84 -2.84
CA TYR A 514 -13.69 -44.42 -1.44
C TYR A 514 -14.22 -45.49 -0.49
N SER A 515 -13.32 -46.29 0.07
CA SER A 515 -13.62 -47.48 0.87
C SER A 515 -14.52 -47.21 2.08
N GLU A 516 -14.34 -46.07 2.78
CA GLU A 516 -15.16 -45.66 3.92
C GLU A 516 -16.62 -45.43 3.53
N ALA A 517 -16.87 -44.82 2.36
CA ALA A 517 -18.23 -44.58 1.89
C ALA A 517 -18.98 -45.90 1.57
N TYR A 518 -18.28 -46.93 1.06
CA TYR A 518 -18.85 -48.27 0.92
C TYR A 518 -19.20 -48.92 2.27
N LEU A 519 -18.34 -48.78 3.27
CA LEU A 519 -18.61 -49.25 4.62
C LEU A 519 -19.87 -48.59 5.19
N LEU A 520 -19.97 -47.25 5.10
CA LEU A 520 -21.12 -46.50 5.60
C LEU A 520 -22.40 -46.83 4.84
N LYS A 521 -22.35 -46.97 3.50
CA LYS A 521 -23.45 -47.41 2.66
C LYS A 521 -23.91 -48.79 3.09
N GLY A 522 -22.98 -49.73 3.29
CA GLY A 522 -23.28 -51.09 3.74
C GLY A 522 -24.00 -51.14 5.09
N VAL A 523 -23.50 -50.36 6.07
CA VAL A 523 -24.13 -50.27 7.40
C VAL A 523 -25.52 -49.62 7.31
N ALA A 524 -25.69 -48.55 6.54
CA ALA A 524 -26.98 -47.88 6.35
C ALA A 524 -28.03 -48.87 5.74
N GLN A 525 -27.68 -49.61 4.71
CA GLN A 525 -28.55 -50.59 4.06
C GLN A 525 -28.95 -51.70 5.01
N ILE A 526 -28.02 -52.26 5.78
CA ILE A 526 -28.33 -53.29 6.78
C ILE A 526 -29.34 -52.77 7.82
N GLN A 527 -29.12 -51.56 8.31
CA GLN A 527 -30.02 -50.94 9.29
C GLN A 527 -31.40 -50.57 8.74
N LEU A 528 -31.51 -50.43 7.41
CA LEU A 528 -32.78 -50.27 6.69
C LEU A 528 -33.47 -51.61 6.35
N GLY A 529 -32.86 -52.74 6.66
CA GLY A 529 -33.38 -54.09 6.39
C GLY A 529 -32.85 -54.74 5.11
N ASN A 530 -32.06 -54.02 4.32
CA ASN A 530 -31.49 -54.52 3.05
C ASN A 530 -30.15 -55.24 3.31
N LYS A 531 -30.20 -56.31 4.14
CA LYS A 531 -29.01 -57.01 4.64
C LYS A 531 -28.11 -57.53 3.52
N LYS A 532 -28.67 -58.09 2.45
CA LYS A 532 -27.88 -58.68 1.35
C LYS A 532 -27.03 -57.65 0.62
N GLU A 533 -27.65 -56.55 0.20
CA GLU A 533 -26.97 -55.44 -0.48
C GLU A 533 -25.95 -54.77 0.43
N GLY A 534 -26.29 -54.62 1.72
CA GLY A 534 -25.40 -54.07 2.69
C GLY A 534 -24.13 -54.90 2.90
N LEU A 535 -24.23 -56.22 2.98
CA LEU A 535 -23.08 -57.11 3.06
C LEU A 535 -22.18 -57.02 1.82
N LEU A 536 -22.76 -56.93 0.61
CA LEU A 536 -21.97 -56.72 -0.63
C LEU A 536 -21.16 -55.41 -0.59
N ASN A 537 -21.73 -54.34 -0.06
CA ASN A 537 -21.00 -53.08 0.09
C ASN A 537 -19.90 -53.15 1.17
N LEU A 538 -20.13 -53.89 2.26
CA LEU A 538 -19.07 -54.15 3.25
C LEU A 538 -17.93 -54.99 2.66
N GLU A 539 -18.26 -56.02 1.84
CA GLU A 539 -17.25 -56.81 1.12
C GLU A 539 -16.47 -55.94 0.12
N LYS A 540 -17.12 -54.98 -0.56
CA LYS A 540 -16.45 -54.02 -1.43
C LYS A 540 -15.53 -53.08 -0.65
N ALA A 541 -15.97 -52.58 0.51
CA ALA A 541 -15.12 -51.78 1.41
C ALA A 541 -13.87 -52.55 1.83
N GLN A 542 -14.02 -53.85 2.17
CA GLN A 542 -12.88 -54.72 2.51
C GLN A 542 -11.91 -54.88 1.34
N GLN A 543 -12.44 -55.12 0.13
CA GLN A 543 -11.62 -55.24 -1.09
C GLN A 543 -10.81 -53.95 -1.37
N LEU A 544 -11.35 -52.79 -1.02
CA LEU A 544 -10.70 -51.47 -1.14
C LEU A 544 -9.81 -51.14 0.07
N GLY A 545 -9.60 -52.12 0.98
CA GLY A 545 -8.63 -51.96 2.08
C GLY A 545 -9.21 -51.37 3.36
N ASN A 546 -10.53 -51.25 3.52
CA ASN A 546 -11.09 -50.72 4.76
C ASN A 546 -10.89 -51.71 5.92
N GLU A 547 -10.18 -51.34 6.95
CA GLU A 547 -9.80 -52.20 8.08
C GLU A 547 -10.96 -52.56 9.02
N GLN A 548 -12.04 -51.78 9.03
CA GLN A 548 -13.22 -52.01 9.88
C GLN A 548 -14.23 -52.97 9.23
N ALA A 549 -14.19 -53.07 7.91
CA ALA A 549 -15.16 -53.85 7.15
C ALA A 549 -15.24 -55.36 7.55
N PRO A 550 -14.10 -56.07 7.78
CA PRO A 550 -14.14 -57.49 8.19
C PRO A 550 -14.94 -57.73 9.48
N ALA A 551 -14.72 -56.88 10.49
CA ALA A 551 -15.44 -57.02 11.78
C ALA A 551 -16.95 -56.76 11.64
N LEU A 552 -17.33 -55.80 10.77
CA LEU A 552 -18.74 -55.51 10.49
C LEU A 552 -19.41 -56.63 9.66
N ILE A 553 -18.71 -57.21 8.71
CA ILE A 553 -19.21 -58.39 7.93
C ILE A 553 -19.52 -59.55 8.88
N GLU A 554 -18.59 -59.88 9.78
CA GLU A 554 -18.81 -60.94 10.77
C GLU A 554 -19.98 -60.65 11.70
N LYS A 555 -20.10 -59.41 12.17
CA LYS A 555 -21.20 -58.95 13.05
C LYS A 555 -22.57 -59.08 12.40
N TYR A 556 -22.67 -58.88 11.08
CA TYR A 556 -23.95 -58.82 10.38
C TYR A 556 -24.27 -60.08 9.53
N LYS A 557 -23.33 -61.05 9.39
CA LYS A 557 -23.61 -62.40 8.85
C LYS A 557 -24.57 -63.15 9.75
#